data_aecd1a00928b8a08b24808009b0c0d4a
#
_entry.id   aecd1a00928b8a08b24808009b0c0d4a
#
_cell.length_a   1.000
_cell.length_b   1.000
_cell.length_c   1.000
_cell.angle_alpha   90.00
_cell.angle_beta   90.00
_cell.angle_gamma   90.00
#
_symmetry.space_group_name_H-M   'P 1'
#
loop_
_entity.id
_entity.type
_entity.pdbx_description
1 polymer ?
#
loop_
_entity_poly.entity_id
_entity_poly.type
_entity_poly.pdbx_seq_one_letter_code
_entity_poly.pdbx_strand_id
1 'polypeptide(L)'
;MKKENILTSKATGMSVAELFQSQAIKNPRALAIINLNGDKYTYKVFLLRVLKLATVLIKKGIKHKDRIAILSENRLEYLELEMACAKIGAVVAAINWRLSDKEVNYCISLVKPKLTFLSEKFKTKAKLSTIKKISFIFYDSKYENLIKNAIPYAGASLGSGEDILVILFTSGTTGYPKGAKISHRAFIARAMYSAYEYKINKEDTFPAWAPMFHMASTDLAIGSLIIGSSVAFVDGFQPKVLKNLIQKYKLSWLVLMPGMLEGFIKFLNGKKFNIKGIKTMGAMADLIPMKQITEITTLLDTPYLNSFGSTETGMPPASGGIISKKVKNFSLSKIQSSFCEVILVNNNKVAELGTSGECAVRGPTLFSGYWKAESTNLKDFRNGWFHMGDMMKRNINGTLDFVDRKKYLIKSGGENIYPAEIERILLSHKNVSEAIVVKIKSKKWGESPIAIISIGNFLEKDVIIKKLKKLCRSSLAGYKQPVDILVINETDIPRSTTGKVQRHFVEDMLKTYFNLESFN
;
A
#
# COMPACT_ATOMS: atom_id res chain seq x y z
N MET A 1 18.30 -19.51 20.99
CA MET A 1 18.46 -20.10 19.63
C MET A 1 19.81 -20.82 19.62
N LYS A 2 19.87 -22.10 19.23
CA LYS A 2 21.12 -22.87 19.18
C LYS A 2 22.09 -22.22 18.18
N LYS A 3 23.41 -22.28 18.43
CA LYS A 3 24.48 -21.71 17.56
C LYS A 3 24.33 -22.17 16.10
N GLU A 4 23.95 -23.40 15.89
CA GLU A 4 23.65 -24.02 14.60
C GLU A 4 22.56 -23.26 13.82
N ASN A 5 21.42 -22.93 14.45
CA ASN A 5 20.33 -22.19 13.80
C ASN A 5 20.76 -20.77 13.36
N ILE A 6 21.69 -20.15 14.09
CA ILE A 6 22.25 -18.84 13.71
C ILE A 6 23.12 -18.95 12.47
N LEU A 7 23.97 -19.99 12.40
CA LEU A 7 24.86 -20.22 11.26
C LEU A 7 24.07 -20.56 9.99
N THR A 8 23.11 -21.46 10.10
CA THR A 8 22.21 -21.83 9.00
C THR A 8 21.41 -20.63 8.49
N SER A 9 20.82 -19.84 9.39
CA SER A 9 20.06 -18.64 9.02
C SER A 9 20.91 -17.58 8.32
N LYS A 10 22.19 -17.45 8.69
CA LYS A 10 23.13 -16.57 8.00
C LYS A 10 23.49 -17.09 6.60
N ALA A 11 23.76 -18.39 6.48
CA ALA A 11 24.15 -19.00 5.21
C ALA A 11 23.00 -19.00 4.18
N THR A 12 21.75 -19.13 4.63
CA THR A 12 20.56 -19.12 3.78
C THR A 12 19.98 -17.74 3.54
N GLY A 13 20.50 -16.70 4.22
CA GLY A 13 20.05 -15.34 4.07
C GLY A 13 20.51 -14.72 2.74
N MET A 14 19.59 -14.06 2.04
CA MET A 14 19.89 -13.29 0.81
C MET A 14 19.85 -11.79 1.07
N SER A 15 20.72 -11.05 0.38
CA SER A 15 20.79 -9.59 0.46
C SER A 15 20.11 -8.93 -0.75
N VAL A 16 19.23 -7.97 -0.51
CA VAL A 16 18.66 -7.09 -1.56
C VAL A 16 19.78 -6.37 -2.32
N ALA A 17 20.81 -5.89 -1.62
CA ALA A 17 21.91 -5.18 -2.24
C ALA A 17 22.76 -6.08 -3.16
N GLU A 18 23.00 -7.33 -2.78
CA GLU A 18 23.75 -8.27 -3.61
C GLU A 18 22.98 -8.68 -4.87
N LEU A 19 21.66 -8.88 -4.76
CA LEU A 19 20.82 -9.16 -5.93
C LEU A 19 20.82 -7.98 -6.90
N PHE A 20 20.68 -6.75 -6.42
CA PHE A 20 20.80 -5.56 -7.24
C PHE A 20 22.20 -5.44 -7.87
N GLN A 21 23.26 -5.60 -7.09
CA GLN A 21 24.63 -5.57 -7.58
C GLN A 21 24.87 -6.62 -8.66
N SER A 22 24.33 -7.83 -8.51
CA SER A 22 24.38 -8.87 -9.53
C SER A 22 23.73 -8.42 -10.85
N GLN A 23 22.58 -7.73 -10.80
CA GLN A 23 21.95 -7.18 -12.01
C GLN A 23 22.81 -6.09 -12.65
N ALA A 24 23.44 -5.24 -11.84
CA ALA A 24 24.33 -4.19 -12.34
C ALA A 24 25.60 -4.74 -13.01
N ILE A 25 26.11 -5.88 -12.53
CA ILE A 25 27.24 -6.58 -13.15
C ILE A 25 26.81 -7.26 -14.46
N LYS A 26 25.67 -7.94 -14.47
CA LYS A 26 25.17 -8.65 -15.66
C LYS A 26 24.75 -7.70 -16.78
N ASN A 27 24.15 -6.57 -16.43
CA ASN A 27 23.53 -5.63 -17.37
C ASN A 27 23.94 -4.17 -17.06
N PRO A 28 25.25 -3.81 -17.07
CA PRO A 28 25.72 -2.53 -16.58
C PRO A 28 25.20 -1.31 -17.36
N ARG A 29 24.85 -1.48 -18.64
CA ARG A 29 24.33 -0.42 -19.51
C ARG A 29 22.80 -0.36 -19.53
N ALA A 30 22.11 -1.32 -18.93
CA ALA A 30 20.66 -1.31 -18.85
C ALA A 30 20.16 -0.08 -18.05
N LEU A 31 19.00 0.43 -18.41
CA LEU A 31 18.34 1.51 -17.70
C LEU A 31 17.88 1.02 -16.31
N ALA A 32 18.29 1.71 -15.26
CA ALA A 32 17.83 1.44 -13.89
C ALA A 32 16.81 2.49 -13.43
N ILE A 33 17.13 3.79 -13.62
CA ILE A 33 16.32 4.88 -13.09
C ILE A 33 16.04 5.93 -14.17
N ILE A 34 14.80 6.43 -14.16
CA ILE A 34 14.37 7.67 -14.82
C ILE A 34 13.95 8.63 -13.70
N ASN A 35 14.70 9.71 -13.52
CA ASN A 35 14.44 10.69 -12.46
C ASN A 35 13.32 11.67 -12.85
N LEU A 36 12.87 12.48 -11.89
CA LEU A 36 11.78 13.46 -12.05
C LEU A 36 12.03 14.48 -13.18
N ASN A 37 13.28 14.90 -13.36
CA ASN A 37 13.70 15.82 -14.42
C ASN A 37 13.93 15.14 -15.78
N GLY A 38 13.74 13.81 -15.86
CA GLY A 38 13.96 13.01 -17.06
C GLY A 38 15.36 12.43 -17.22
N ASP A 39 16.30 12.74 -16.34
CA ASP A 39 17.64 12.15 -16.34
C ASP A 39 17.59 10.65 -16.19
N LYS A 40 18.45 9.94 -16.92
CA LYS A 40 18.51 8.50 -16.95
C LYS A 40 19.81 7.98 -16.35
N TYR A 41 19.66 7.00 -15.46
CA TYR A 41 20.80 6.34 -14.83
C TYR A 41 20.82 4.86 -15.21
N THR A 42 21.96 4.39 -15.69
CA THR A 42 22.18 2.96 -15.93
C THR A 42 22.40 2.23 -14.62
N TYR A 43 22.26 0.91 -14.63
CA TYR A 43 22.55 0.06 -13.49
C TYR A 43 23.95 0.29 -12.92
N LYS A 44 24.97 0.42 -13.78
CA LYS A 44 26.37 0.71 -13.38
C LYS A 44 26.45 2.05 -12.65
N VAL A 45 25.87 3.10 -13.21
CA VAL A 45 25.94 4.46 -12.63
C VAL A 45 25.17 4.51 -11.31
N PHE A 46 23.98 3.91 -11.25
CA PHE A 46 23.20 3.91 -10.02
C PHE A 46 23.87 3.09 -8.92
N LEU A 47 24.42 1.90 -9.24
CA LEU A 47 25.21 1.12 -8.28
C LEU A 47 26.40 1.93 -7.72
N LEU A 48 27.12 2.64 -8.57
CA LEU A 48 28.26 3.46 -8.14
C LEU A 48 27.80 4.52 -7.12
N ARG A 49 26.68 5.19 -7.35
CA ARG A 49 26.11 6.18 -6.42
C ARG A 49 25.72 5.52 -5.09
N VAL A 50 25.04 4.38 -5.13
CA VAL A 50 24.66 3.58 -3.94
C VAL A 50 25.87 3.20 -3.10
N LEU A 51 26.95 2.69 -3.72
CA LEU A 51 28.18 2.32 -3.02
C LEU A 51 28.91 3.55 -2.43
N LYS A 52 28.87 4.68 -3.10
CA LYS A 52 29.43 5.95 -2.58
C LYS A 52 28.63 6.44 -1.38
N LEU A 53 27.29 6.40 -1.44
CA LEU A 53 26.43 6.75 -0.30
C LEU A 53 26.67 5.81 0.88
N ALA A 54 26.85 4.51 0.65
CA ALA A 54 27.20 3.56 1.70
C ALA A 54 28.48 3.98 2.47
N THR A 55 29.54 4.42 1.76
CA THR A 55 30.74 4.97 2.38
C THR A 55 30.45 6.24 3.18
N VAL A 56 29.66 7.16 2.65
CA VAL A 56 29.25 8.39 3.36
C VAL A 56 28.55 8.07 4.66
N LEU A 57 27.62 7.13 4.63
CA LEU A 57 26.86 6.70 5.82
C LEU A 57 27.79 6.09 6.90
N ILE A 58 28.71 5.21 6.51
CA ILE A 58 29.71 4.62 7.42
C ILE A 58 30.60 5.71 8.04
N LYS A 59 31.10 6.65 7.24
CA LYS A 59 31.90 7.79 7.74
C LYS A 59 31.11 8.68 8.71
N LYS A 60 29.79 8.74 8.60
CA LYS A 60 28.89 9.41 9.56
C LYS A 60 28.54 8.56 10.79
N GLY A 61 29.19 7.42 10.97
CA GLY A 61 29.02 6.54 12.12
C GLY A 61 27.79 5.63 12.09
N ILE A 62 27.14 5.47 10.92
CA ILE A 62 26.04 4.52 10.76
C ILE A 62 26.60 3.09 10.76
N LYS A 63 25.99 2.25 11.57
CA LYS A 63 26.36 0.84 11.76
C LYS A 63 25.19 -0.07 11.37
N HIS A 64 25.46 -1.36 11.27
CA HIS A 64 24.44 -2.39 11.10
C HIS A 64 23.30 -2.23 12.13
N LYS A 65 22.05 -2.31 11.65
CA LYS A 65 20.79 -2.10 12.42
C LYS A 65 20.54 -0.67 12.94
N ASP A 66 21.37 0.29 12.63
CA ASP A 66 21.05 1.69 12.91
C ASP A 66 19.90 2.16 12.01
N ARG A 67 19.07 3.07 12.52
CA ARG A 67 17.93 3.62 11.80
C ARG A 67 18.29 4.98 11.22
N ILE A 68 17.87 5.17 9.97
CA ILE A 68 17.93 6.44 9.26
C ILE A 68 16.50 6.82 8.88
N ALA A 69 16.03 7.99 9.29
CA ALA A 69 14.73 8.47 8.87
C ALA A 69 14.82 9.20 7.53
N ILE A 70 13.75 9.13 6.74
CA ILE A 70 13.62 9.87 5.50
C ILE A 70 12.26 10.54 5.40
N LEU A 71 12.25 11.85 5.08
CA LEU A 71 11.09 12.65 4.72
C LEU A 71 11.34 13.28 3.37
N SER A 72 10.78 12.69 2.33
CA SER A 72 11.00 13.13 0.96
C SER A 72 9.85 12.72 0.06
N GLU A 73 9.64 13.47 -1.01
CA GLU A 73 8.88 13.07 -2.17
C GLU A 73 9.59 11.91 -2.90
N ASN A 74 8.90 11.35 -3.92
CA ASN A 74 9.49 10.32 -4.78
C ASN A 74 10.63 10.91 -5.61
N ARG A 75 11.82 10.34 -5.48
CA ARG A 75 13.02 10.79 -6.22
C ARG A 75 14.12 9.73 -6.16
N LEU A 76 15.11 9.88 -7.04
CA LEU A 76 16.28 8.99 -7.15
C LEU A 76 16.93 8.72 -5.79
N GLU A 77 17.19 9.76 -5.02
CA GLU A 77 17.97 9.70 -3.78
C GLU A 77 17.23 8.94 -2.67
N TYR A 78 15.91 8.82 -2.78
CA TYR A 78 15.13 7.99 -1.85
C TYR A 78 15.52 6.52 -2.00
N LEU A 79 15.46 6.00 -3.23
CA LEU A 79 15.80 4.61 -3.52
C LEU A 79 17.31 4.37 -3.37
N GLU A 80 18.16 5.38 -3.67
CA GLU A 80 19.58 5.35 -3.43
C GLU A 80 19.91 5.11 -1.95
N LEU A 81 19.19 5.80 -1.04
CA LEU A 81 19.35 5.61 0.40
C LEU A 81 18.90 4.20 0.84
N GLU A 82 17.75 3.71 0.33
CA GLU A 82 17.27 2.36 0.65
C GLU A 82 18.30 1.29 0.22
N MET A 83 18.87 1.43 -0.97
CA MET A 83 19.84 0.49 -1.48
C MET A 83 21.21 0.59 -0.77
N ALA A 84 21.63 1.80 -0.37
CA ALA A 84 22.83 1.99 0.44
C ALA A 84 22.66 1.39 1.85
N CYS A 85 21.50 1.57 2.46
CA CYS A 85 21.16 0.93 3.74
C CYS A 85 21.13 -0.59 3.60
N ALA A 86 20.58 -1.12 2.50
CA ALA A 86 20.63 -2.57 2.22
C ALA A 86 22.07 -3.09 2.19
N LYS A 87 23.02 -2.33 1.63
CA LYS A 87 24.42 -2.73 1.54
C LYS A 87 25.12 -2.75 2.90
N ILE A 88 24.86 -1.78 3.77
CA ILE A 88 25.52 -1.68 5.08
C ILE A 88 24.70 -2.26 6.25
N GLY A 89 23.53 -2.87 5.97
CA GLY A 89 22.65 -3.45 6.97
C GLY A 89 21.99 -2.42 7.90
N ALA A 90 21.84 -1.16 7.46
CA ALA A 90 21.09 -0.14 8.18
C ALA A 90 19.60 -0.20 7.82
N VAL A 91 18.76 0.47 8.61
CA VAL A 91 17.31 0.44 8.49
C VAL A 91 16.78 1.82 8.07
N VAL A 92 16.02 1.89 6.99
CA VAL A 92 15.33 3.12 6.58
C VAL A 92 13.97 3.21 7.28
N ALA A 93 13.74 4.25 8.05
CA ALA A 93 12.41 4.60 8.56
C ALA A 93 11.74 5.58 7.60
N ALA A 94 10.84 5.08 6.78
CA ALA A 94 10.14 5.81 5.74
C ALA A 94 8.98 6.61 6.33
N ILE A 95 9.24 7.86 6.71
CA ILE A 95 8.25 8.70 7.39
C ILE A 95 7.25 9.25 6.38
N ASN A 96 5.97 9.04 6.64
CA ASN A 96 4.90 9.64 5.84
C ASN A 96 4.86 11.16 6.10
N TRP A 97 5.32 11.93 5.14
CA TRP A 97 5.39 13.39 5.22
C TRP A 97 4.04 14.10 5.23
N ARG A 98 2.95 13.39 4.91
CA ARG A 98 1.57 13.90 4.97
C ARG A 98 1.00 13.91 6.39
N LEU A 99 1.64 13.20 7.32
CA LEU A 99 1.25 13.18 8.73
C LEU A 99 1.39 14.57 9.36
N SER A 100 0.58 14.82 10.38
CA SER A 100 0.70 16.01 11.23
C SER A 100 2.09 16.05 11.92
N ASP A 101 2.52 17.22 12.35
CA ASP A 101 3.79 17.39 13.05
C ASP A 101 3.87 16.54 14.32
N LYS A 102 2.74 16.38 15.03
CA LYS A 102 2.62 15.51 16.21
C LYS A 102 2.89 14.05 15.86
N GLU A 103 2.31 13.55 14.79
CA GLU A 103 2.49 12.17 14.33
C GLU A 103 3.90 11.93 13.79
N VAL A 104 4.47 12.89 13.04
CA VAL A 104 5.87 12.84 12.57
C VAL A 104 6.82 12.76 13.77
N ASN A 105 6.63 13.63 14.78
CA ASN A 105 7.41 13.58 16.03
C ASN A 105 7.29 12.20 16.71
N TYR A 106 6.09 11.65 16.77
CA TYR A 106 5.87 10.31 17.33
C TYR A 106 6.65 9.24 16.56
N CYS A 107 6.54 9.19 15.23
CA CYS A 107 7.25 8.22 14.39
C CYS A 107 8.77 8.31 14.57
N ILE A 108 9.33 9.53 14.58
CA ILE A 108 10.76 9.78 14.80
C ILE A 108 11.19 9.32 16.20
N SER A 109 10.40 9.65 17.23
CA SER A 109 10.68 9.24 18.62
C SER A 109 10.61 7.73 18.80
N LEU A 110 9.71 7.05 18.08
CA LEU A 110 9.54 5.60 18.13
C LEU A 110 10.76 4.87 17.59
N VAL A 111 11.29 5.30 16.42
CA VAL A 111 12.41 4.61 15.76
C VAL A 111 13.77 5.10 16.24
N LYS A 112 13.86 6.30 16.81
CA LYS A 112 15.11 6.94 17.29
C LYS A 112 16.22 6.83 16.24
N PRO A 113 16.10 7.50 15.07
CA PRO A 113 17.10 7.42 14.03
C PRO A 113 18.39 8.14 14.44
N LYS A 114 19.53 7.67 13.95
CA LYS A 114 20.83 8.35 14.12
C LYS A 114 21.03 9.48 13.12
N LEU A 115 20.37 9.39 11.96
CA LEU A 115 20.46 10.36 10.89
C LEU A 115 19.08 10.53 10.26
N THR A 116 18.78 11.75 9.77
CA THR A 116 17.54 12.02 9.03
C THR A 116 17.88 12.67 7.70
N PHE A 117 17.29 12.15 6.63
CA PHE A 117 17.32 12.77 5.29
C PHE A 117 16.04 13.53 5.06
N LEU A 118 16.16 14.78 4.61
CA LEU A 118 15.02 15.63 4.27
C LEU A 118 15.23 16.22 2.88
N SER A 119 14.17 16.23 2.06
CA SER A 119 14.16 17.05 0.86
C SER A 119 13.84 18.51 1.20
N GLU A 120 14.23 19.44 0.31
CA GLU A 120 13.98 20.87 0.46
C GLU A 120 12.49 21.19 0.71
N LYS A 121 11.60 20.45 0.05
CA LYS A 121 10.15 20.53 0.20
C LYS A 121 9.67 20.38 1.65
N PHE A 122 10.39 19.62 2.47
CA PHE A 122 10.04 19.35 3.87
C PHE A 122 11.01 19.98 4.88
N LYS A 123 11.80 20.97 4.48
CA LYS A 123 12.77 21.67 5.33
C LYS A 123 12.14 22.26 6.60
N THR A 124 10.87 22.69 6.54
CA THR A 124 10.13 23.19 7.71
C THR A 124 10.01 22.14 8.81
N LYS A 125 9.90 20.84 8.45
CA LYS A 125 9.86 19.73 9.39
C LYS A 125 11.17 19.58 10.20
N ALA A 126 12.30 20.11 9.71
CA ALA A 126 13.55 20.13 10.45
C ALA A 126 13.49 20.93 11.76
N LYS A 127 12.50 21.82 11.89
CA LYS A 127 12.26 22.61 13.11
C LYS A 127 11.62 21.79 14.25
N LEU A 128 11.10 20.58 13.96
CA LEU A 128 10.50 19.72 14.97
C LEU A 128 11.53 19.33 16.05
N SER A 129 11.12 19.36 17.30
CA SER A 129 12.02 19.15 18.45
C SER A 129 12.77 17.84 18.42
N THR A 130 12.15 16.79 17.89
CA THR A 130 12.76 15.46 17.72
C THR A 130 13.78 15.41 16.60
N ILE A 131 13.59 16.17 15.52
CA ILE A 131 14.51 16.24 14.38
C ILE A 131 15.70 17.17 14.66
N LYS A 132 15.48 18.29 15.35
CA LYS A 132 16.56 19.24 15.71
C LYS A 132 17.75 18.61 16.45
N LYS A 133 17.49 17.51 17.17
CA LYS A 133 18.51 16.79 17.96
C LYS A 133 19.30 15.76 17.17
N ILE A 134 18.95 15.54 15.88
CA ILE A 134 19.57 14.56 15.00
C ILE A 134 20.23 15.27 13.84
N SER A 135 21.38 14.75 13.38
CA SER A 135 22.02 15.21 12.15
C SER A 135 21.13 14.88 10.95
N PHE A 136 21.01 15.80 10.01
CA PHE A 136 20.24 15.59 8.79
C PHE A 136 21.03 16.04 7.55
N ILE A 137 20.69 15.45 6.42
CA ILE A 137 21.25 15.77 5.11
C ILE A 137 20.07 16.15 4.22
N PHE A 138 20.15 17.31 3.60
CA PHE A 138 19.22 17.71 2.55
C PHE A 138 19.65 17.15 1.21
N TYR A 139 18.71 16.81 0.35
CA TYR A 139 18.95 16.41 -1.03
C TYR A 139 19.14 17.65 -1.91
N ASP A 140 20.33 18.24 -1.80
CA ASP A 140 20.74 19.46 -2.51
C ASP A 140 22.13 19.29 -3.15
N SER A 141 22.74 20.40 -3.59
CA SER A 141 24.10 20.41 -4.14
C SER A 141 25.16 19.88 -3.17
N LYS A 142 24.97 20.03 -1.86
CA LYS A 142 25.88 19.47 -0.85
C LYS A 142 25.81 17.95 -0.83
N TYR A 143 24.60 17.38 -0.97
CA TYR A 143 24.42 15.94 -1.11
C TYR A 143 25.15 15.41 -2.35
N GLU A 144 24.96 16.02 -3.51
CA GLU A 144 25.63 15.61 -4.74
C GLU A 144 27.16 15.72 -4.62
N ASN A 145 27.69 16.75 -3.94
CA ASN A 145 29.11 16.88 -3.67
C ASN A 145 29.63 15.76 -2.73
N LEU A 146 28.84 15.35 -1.72
CA LEU A 146 29.21 14.21 -0.87
C LEU A 146 29.32 12.92 -1.71
N ILE A 147 28.34 12.67 -2.58
CA ILE A 147 28.34 11.49 -3.46
C ILE A 147 29.51 11.56 -4.47
N LYS A 148 29.73 12.73 -5.11
CA LYS A 148 30.81 12.93 -6.08
C LYS A 148 32.19 12.60 -5.49
N ASN A 149 32.47 13.07 -4.28
CA ASN A 149 33.76 12.97 -3.61
C ASN A 149 33.98 11.68 -2.81
N ALA A 150 32.96 10.86 -2.65
CA ALA A 150 33.07 9.60 -1.91
C ALA A 150 33.73 8.50 -2.75
N ILE A 151 34.53 7.66 -2.09
CA ILE A 151 35.04 6.42 -2.66
C ILE A 151 33.95 5.35 -2.53
N PRO A 152 33.72 4.53 -3.56
CA PRO A 152 32.74 3.46 -3.48
C PRO A 152 33.06 2.44 -2.39
N TYR A 153 32.08 2.00 -1.64
CA TYR A 153 32.22 0.94 -0.65
C TYR A 153 32.55 -0.40 -1.32
N ALA A 154 33.67 -1.01 -0.94
CA ALA A 154 34.16 -2.26 -1.51
C ALA A 154 33.87 -3.50 -0.63
N GLY A 155 33.29 -3.31 0.56
CA GLY A 155 33.01 -4.43 1.47
C GLY A 155 31.82 -5.29 1.05
N ALA A 156 31.70 -6.45 1.68
CA ALA A 156 30.53 -7.33 1.54
C ALA A 156 29.24 -6.64 2.05
N SER A 157 28.09 -7.13 1.61
CA SER A 157 26.80 -6.69 2.17
C SER A 157 26.67 -7.17 3.61
N LEU A 158 26.25 -6.26 4.49
CA LEU A 158 26.06 -6.53 5.92
C LEU A 158 24.61 -6.87 6.26
N GLY A 159 23.62 -6.47 5.42
CA GLY A 159 22.20 -6.77 5.60
C GLY A 159 21.76 -7.96 4.77
N SER A 160 21.03 -8.89 5.36
CA SER A 160 20.50 -10.09 4.67
C SER A 160 19.37 -10.76 5.45
N GLY A 161 18.62 -11.64 4.80
CA GLY A 161 17.62 -12.51 5.43
C GLY A 161 16.58 -11.74 6.23
N GLU A 162 16.53 -11.97 7.54
CA GLU A 162 15.57 -11.31 8.46
C GLU A 162 16.01 -9.93 8.95
N ASP A 163 17.18 -9.42 8.57
CA ASP A 163 17.52 -8.04 8.85
C ASP A 163 16.50 -7.09 8.25
N ILE A 164 16.08 -6.12 9.04
CA ILE A 164 15.07 -5.14 8.62
C ILE A 164 15.74 -4.12 7.69
N LEU A 165 15.16 -3.94 6.50
CA LEU A 165 15.62 -2.93 5.56
C LEU A 165 14.80 -1.65 5.66
N VAL A 166 13.46 -1.76 5.70
CA VAL A 166 12.57 -0.60 5.77
C VAL A 166 11.55 -0.76 6.89
N ILE A 167 11.25 0.33 7.59
CA ILE A 167 10.08 0.46 8.46
C ILE A 167 9.08 1.35 7.75
N LEU A 168 7.92 0.79 7.39
CA LEU A 168 6.78 1.50 6.80
C LEU A 168 5.74 1.79 7.88
N PHE A 169 5.26 3.02 7.95
CA PHE A 169 4.26 3.39 8.96
C PHE A 169 2.84 3.19 8.44
N THR A 170 2.06 2.39 9.15
CA THR A 170 0.65 2.13 8.86
C THR A 170 -0.25 2.88 9.83
N SER A 171 -1.48 3.24 9.39
CA SER A 171 -2.48 3.83 10.27
C SER A 171 -2.88 2.82 11.35
N GLY A 172 -2.45 3.07 12.58
CA GLY A 172 -2.81 2.23 13.73
C GLY A 172 -4.30 2.35 14.09
N THR A 173 -4.85 1.29 14.67
CA THR A 173 -6.21 1.32 15.27
C THR A 173 -6.26 2.11 16.57
N THR A 174 -5.10 2.47 17.13
CA THR A 174 -4.92 3.16 18.42
C THR A 174 -4.68 4.66 18.27
N GLY A 175 -4.88 5.23 17.07
CA GLY A 175 -4.70 6.66 16.79
C GLY A 175 -3.28 7.06 16.38
N TYR A 176 -2.24 6.29 16.71
CA TYR A 176 -0.87 6.55 16.27
C TYR A 176 -0.38 5.51 15.25
N PRO A 177 0.49 5.92 14.27
CA PRO A 177 1.04 5.01 13.28
C PRO A 177 1.89 3.90 13.90
N LYS A 178 1.77 2.67 13.39
CA LYS A 178 2.64 1.53 13.74
C LYS A 178 3.72 1.35 12.68
N GLY A 179 4.94 1.07 13.09
CA GLY A 179 6.05 0.81 12.18
C GLY A 179 6.13 -0.67 11.77
N ALA A 180 5.67 -1.02 10.58
CA ALA A 180 5.81 -2.37 10.03
C ALA A 180 7.25 -2.61 9.57
N LYS A 181 7.90 -3.66 10.08
CA LYS A 181 9.28 -4.04 9.78
C LYS A 181 9.33 -4.91 8.53
N ILE A 182 9.90 -4.41 7.45
CA ILE A 182 10.06 -5.17 6.19
C ILE A 182 11.51 -5.60 6.06
N SER A 183 11.75 -6.92 6.05
CA SER A 183 13.09 -7.51 5.97
C SER A 183 13.56 -7.69 4.53
N HIS A 184 14.86 -7.98 4.34
CA HIS A 184 15.41 -8.36 3.04
C HIS A 184 14.67 -9.57 2.46
N ARG A 185 14.40 -10.61 3.27
CA ARG A 185 13.59 -11.77 2.85
C ARG A 185 12.24 -11.34 2.27
N ALA A 186 11.52 -10.45 2.97
CA ALA A 186 10.20 -10.02 2.52
C ALA A 186 10.26 -9.29 1.18
N PHE A 187 11.20 -8.34 1.00
CA PHE A 187 11.38 -7.64 -0.28
C PHE A 187 11.71 -8.58 -1.43
N ILE A 188 12.62 -9.55 -1.19
CA ILE A 188 13.00 -10.53 -2.21
C ILE A 188 11.82 -11.42 -2.59
N ALA A 189 11.08 -11.93 -1.60
CA ALA A 189 9.90 -12.75 -1.85
C ALA A 189 8.81 -11.99 -2.60
N ARG A 190 8.58 -10.70 -2.26
CA ARG A 190 7.62 -9.82 -2.95
C ARG A 190 8.05 -9.52 -4.39
N ALA A 191 9.35 -9.35 -4.64
CA ALA A 191 9.89 -9.20 -5.99
C ALA A 191 9.69 -10.47 -6.82
N MET A 192 10.02 -11.65 -6.25
CA MET A 192 9.82 -12.94 -6.92
C MET A 192 8.34 -13.22 -7.18
N TYR A 193 7.46 -12.90 -6.23
CA TYR A 193 6.01 -12.97 -6.41
C TYR A 193 5.57 -12.15 -7.63
N SER A 194 5.99 -10.88 -7.72
CA SER A 194 5.61 -9.99 -8.81
C SER A 194 6.14 -10.48 -10.17
N ALA A 195 7.36 -10.99 -10.20
CA ALA A 195 7.95 -11.59 -11.41
C ALA A 195 7.19 -12.85 -11.84
N TYR A 196 6.81 -13.69 -10.90
CA TYR A 196 6.08 -14.93 -11.18
C TYR A 196 4.62 -14.68 -11.57
N GLU A 197 3.88 -13.95 -10.75
CA GLU A 197 2.43 -13.77 -10.89
C GLU A 197 2.09 -12.84 -12.06
N TYR A 198 2.78 -11.70 -12.16
CA TYR A 198 2.48 -10.67 -13.17
C TYR A 198 3.44 -10.68 -14.36
N LYS A 199 4.37 -11.64 -14.40
CA LYS A 199 5.37 -11.78 -15.49
C LYS A 199 6.22 -10.52 -15.67
N ILE A 200 6.46 -9.78 -14.59
CA ILE A 200 7.34 -8.60 -14.60
C ILE A 200 8.77 -9.05 -14.85
N ASN A 201 9.46 -8.40 -15.76
CA ASN A 201 10.81 -8.76 -16.18
C ASN A 201 11.68 -7.52 -16.48
N LYS A 202 12.93 -7.74 -16.88
CA LYS A 202 13.94 -6.69 -17.12
C LYS A 202 13.56 -5.64 -18.19
N GLU A 203 12.58 -5.91 -19.04
CA GLU A 203 12.15 -4.97 -20.09
C GLU A 203 11.12 -3.97 -19.58
N ASP A 204 10.56 -4.21 -18.43
CA ASP A 204 9.47 -3.41 -17.88
C ASP A 204 10.01 -2.19 -17.11
N THR A 205 9.18 -1.16 -16.98
CA THR A 205 9.46 0.05 -16.18
C THR A 205 8.36 0.23 -15.15
N PHE A 206 8.73 0.39 -13.89
CA PHE A 206 7.77 0.70 -12.84
C PHE A 206 7.58 2.23 -12.70
N PRO A 207 6.38 2.77 -12.93
CA PRO A 207 6.07 4.19 -12.70
C PRO A 207 5.80 4.44 -11.21
N ALA A 208 6.82 4.82 -10.46
CA ALA A 208 6.77 5.07 -9.01
C ALA A 208 6.14 6.44 -8.72
N TRP A 209 4.82 6.55 -8.84
CA TRP A 209 4.06 7.77 -8.54
C TRP A 209 3.43 7.77 -7.14
N ALA A 210 3.00 6.61 -6.64
CA ALA A 210 2.55 6.48 -5.26
C ALA A 210 3.71 6.81 -4.32
N PRO A 211 3.47 7.38 -3.13
CA PRO A 211 4.58 7.79 -2.26
C PRO A 211 5.51 6.64 -1.88
N MET A 212 6.83 6.89 -1.88
CA MET A 212 7.83 5.89 -1.50
C MET A 212 7.76 5.46 -0.03
N PHE A 213 7.10 6.21 0.84
CA PHE A 213 6.80 5.76 2.22
C PHE A 213 5.66 4.73 2.28
N HIS A 214 5.10 4.34 1.15
CA HIS A 214 4.03 3.35 1.05
C HIS A 214 4.50 2.12 0.26
N MET A 215 4.07 0.93 0.68
CA MET A 215 4.43 -0.35 0.06
C MET A 215 4.20 -0.40 -1.45
N ALA A 216 3.15 0.28 -1.95
CA ALA A 216 2.82 0.29 -3.38
C ALA A 216 3.92 0.89 -4.28
N SER A 217 4.85 1.68 -3.72
CA SER A 217 6.02 2.14 -4.46
C SER A 217 7.32 1.51 -3.97
N THR A 218 7.59 1.48 -2.67
CA THR A 218 8.83 0.93 -2.12
C THR A 218 9.04 -0.54 -2.52
N ASP A 219 8.01 -1.41 -2.35
CA ASP A 219 8.13 -2.83 -2.70
C ASP A 219 8.48 -3.04 -4.18
N LEU A 220 7.79 -2.30 -5.07
CA LEU A 220 7.98 -2.46 -6.50
C LEU A 220 9.23 -1.75 -7.04
N ALA A 221 9.63 -0.62 -6.43
CA ALA A 221 10.87 0.05 -6.81
C ALA A 221 12.10 -0.81 -6.46
N ILE A 222 12.18 -1.31 -5.23
CA ILE A 222 13.24 -2.24 -4.82
C ILE A 222 13.14 -3.54 -5.63
N GLY A 223 11.92 -4.08 -5.79
CA GLY A 223 11.67 -5.29 -6.59
C GLY A 223 12.11 -5.16 -8.04
N SER A 224 11.85 -4.02 -8.67
CA SER A 224 12.30 -3.72 -10.04
C SER A 224 13.82 -3.83 -10.17
N LEU A 225 14.57 -3.26 -9.23
CA LEU A 225 16.03 -3.34 -9.25
C LEU A 225 16.56 -4.77 -9.05
N ILE A 226 15.89 -5.58 -8.23
CA ILE A 226 16.24 -6.98 -8.01
C ILE A 226 16.00 -7.81 -9.28
N ILE A 227 14.89 -7.55 -9.98
CA ILE A 227 14.51 -8.27 -11.21
C ILE A 227 15.36 -7.84 -12.42
N GLY A 228 15.95 -6.64 -12.38
CA GLY A 228 16.71 -6.06 -13.49
C GLY A 228 15.89 -5.12 -14.37
N SER A 229 14.68 -4.73 -13.95
CA SER A 229 13.82 -3.75 -14.61
C SER A 229 14.12 -2.31 -14.17
N SER A 230 13.45 -1.31 -14.72
CA SER A 230 13.69 0.09 -14.40
C SER A 230 12.60 0.73 -13.57
N VAL A 231 12.93 1.83 -12.87
CA VAL A 231 12.01 2.65 -12.08
C VAL A 231 11.96 4.05 -12.67
N ALA A 232 10.75 4.56 -12.94
CA ALA A 232 10.51 5.94 -13.35
C ALA A 232 9.84 6.70 -12.21
N PHE A 233 10.52 7.69 -11.63
CA PHE A 233 9.95 8.50 -10.57
C PHE A 233 8.94 9.52 -11.10
N VAL A 234 7.83 9.66 -10.38
CA VAL A 234 6.80 10.67 -10.60
C VAL A 234 6.38 11.22 -9.23
N ASP A 235 6.38 12.54 -9.05
CA ASP A 235 5.95 13.17 -7.78
C ASP A 235 4.42 13.28 -7.72
N GLY A 236 3.79 12.21 -7.24
CA GLY A 236 2.34 12.10 -7.15
C GLY A 236 1.65 11.69 -8.45
N PHE A 237 0.32 11.63 -8.42
CA PHE A 237 -0.48 11.21 -9.58
C PHE A 237 -0.58 12.34 -10.61
N GLN A 238 0.23 12.27 -11.66
CA GLN A 238 0.28 13.25 -12.75
C GLN A 238 -0.14 12.62 -14.07
N PRO A 239 -1.42 12.75 -14.50
CA PRO A 239 -1.94 12.11 -15.71
C PRO A 239 -1.12 12.35 -16.98
N LYS A 240 -0.62 13.58 -17.17
CA LYS A 240 0.23 13.94 -18.33
C LYS A 240 1.57 13.18 -18.34
N VAL A 241 2.22 13.09 -17.18
CA VAL A 241 3.51 12.37 -17.05
C VAL A 241 3.29 10.87 -17.23
N LEU A 242 2.26 10.31 -16.58
CA LEU A 242 1.91 8.89 -16.70
C LEU A 242 1.58 8.52 -18.16
N LYS A 243 0.80 9.35 -18.88
CA LYS A 243 0.55 9.15 -20.31
C LYS A 243 1.85 9.11 -21.11
N ASN A 244 2.80 10.01 -20.85
CA ASN A 244 4.10 10.02 -21.53
C ASN A 244 4.90 8.75 -21.25
N LEU A 245 4.87 8.24 -20.02
CA LEU A 245 5.53 6.97 -19.67
C LEU A 245 4.89 5.79 -20.38
N ILE A 246 3.56 5.72 -20.43
CA ILE A 246 2.79 4.68 -21.18
C ILE A 246 3.19 4.66 -22.66
N GLN A 247 3.44 5.83 -23.25
CA GLN A 247 3.83 5.93 -24.66
C GLN A 247 5.29 5.54 -24.92
N LYS A 248 6.17 5.73 -23.94
CA LYS A 248 7.63 5.56 -24.12
C LYS A 248 8.15 4.20 -23.66
N TYR A 249 7.54 3.60 -22.64
CA TYR A 249 8.04 2.41 -21.98
C TYR A 249 6.98 1.31 -21.86
N LYS A 250 7.43 0.05 -21.79
CA LYS A 250 6.58 -1.05 -21.31
C LYS A 250 6.48 -0.92 -19.80
N LEU A 251 5.28 -0.78 -19.26
CA LEU A 251 5.08 -0.62 -17.82
C LEU A 251 4.85 -1.97 -17.14
N SER A 252 5.45 -2.14 -15.96
CA SER A 252 5.23 -3.33 -15.12
C SER A 252 3.84 -3.32 -14.50
N TRP A 253 3.56 -2.33 -13.68
CA TRP A 253 2.26 -2.15 -13.03
C TRP A 253 1.92 -0.66 -12.91
N LEU A 254 0.83 -0.27 -13.56
CA LEU A 254 0.26 1.06 -13.38
C LEU A 254 -0.74 1.03 -12.22
N VAL A 255 -0.26 1.38 -11.04
CA VAL A 255 -1.13 1.49 -9.85
C VAL A 255 -2.20 2.55 -10.11
N LEU A 256 -3.47 2.19 -10.00
CA LEU A 256 -4.60 3.11 -10.06
C LEU A 256 -5.46 2.87 -8.82
N MET A 257 -5.52 3.86 -7.94
CA MET A 257 -6.26 3.79 -6.69
C MET A 257 -7.72 4.20 -6.89
N PRO A 258 -8.66 3.71 -6.07
CA PRO A 258 -10.03 4.25 -6.02
C PRO A 258 -10.03 5.77 -5.91
N GLY A 259 -10.98 6.44 -6.58
CA GLY A 259 -11.08 7.90 -6.64
C GLY A 259 -10.18 8.58 -7.68
N MET A 260 -9.21 7.87 -8.27
CA MET A 260 -8.34 8.43 -9.34
C MET A 260 -8.78 8.07 -10.74
N LEU A 261 -9.52 6.96 -10.89
CA LEU A 261 -9.88 6.41 -12.19
C LEU A 261 -10.72 7.36 -13.01
N GLU A 262 -11.76 7.94 -12.43
CA GLU A 262 -12.67 8.83 -13.15
C GLU A 262 -11.93 10.01 -13.79
N GLY A 263 -11.09 10.69 -13.02
CA GLY A 263 -10.28 11.80 -13.52
C GLY A 263 -9.29 11.37 -14.60
N PHE A 264 -8.68 10.17 -14.44
CA PHE A 264 -7.75 9.66 -15.44
C PHE A 264 -8.44 9.22 -16.73
N ILE A 265 -9.60 8.58 -16.63
CA ILE A 265 -10.45 8.23 -17.78
C ILE A 265 -10.84 9.50 -18.55
N LYS A 266 -11.37 10.52 -17.86
CA LYS A 266 -11.71 11.82 -18.48
C LYS A 266 -10.50 12.46 -19.17
N PHE A 267 -9.32 12.38 -18.56
CA PHE A 267 -8.09 12.91 -19.15
C PHE A 267 -7.66 12.16 -20.41
N LEU A 268 -7.85 10.84 -20.47
CA LEU A 268 -7.45 10.01 -21.62
C LEU A 268 -8.46 10.01 -22.75
N ASN A 269 -9.75 10.19 -22.46
CA ASN A 269 -10.84 10.15 -23.44
C ASN A 269 -10.62 11.13 -24.60
N GLY A 270 -10.97 10.68 -25.82
CA GLY A 270 -10.80 11.45 -27.05
C GLY A 270 -9.35 11.63 -27.52
N LYS A 271 -8.35 11.12 -26.79
CA LYS A 271 -6.94 11.23 -27.14
C LYS A 271 -6.44 9.93 -27.78
N LYS A 272 -6.02 10.00 -29.05
CA LYS A 272 -5.26 8.90 -29.67
C LYS A 272 -3.82 8.96 -29.21
N PHE A 273 -3.28 7.85 -28.73
CA PHE A 273 -1.85 7.71 -28.37
C PHE A 273 -1.42 6.23 -28.46
N ASN A 274 -0.16 6.05 -28.75
CA ASN A 274 0.41 4.70 -28.81
C ASN A 274 0.71 4.20 -27.40
N ILE A 275 0.43 2.94 -27.10
CA ILE A 275 0.72 2.28 -25.82
C ILE A 275 1.81 1.25 -26.07
N LYS A 276 2.95 1.39 -25.40
CA LYS A 276 4.07 0.43 -25.52
C LYS A 276 3.77 -0.91 -24.83
N GLY A 277 2.80 -0.93 -23.94
CA GLY A 277 2.33 -2.08 -23.18
C GLY A 277 2.36 -1.82 -21.67
N ILE A 278 1.40 -2.41 -20.99
CA ILE A 278 1.28 -2.38 -19.52
C ILE A 278 0.97 -3.82 -19.09
N LYS A 279 1.77 -4.41 -18.19
CA LYS A 279 1.55 -5.80 -17.75
C LYS A 279 0.25 -5.94 -16.98
N THR A 280 0.05 -5.03 -16.02
CA THR A 280 -1.17 -4.97 -15.23
C THR A 280 -1.41 -3.54 -14.73
N MET A 281 -2.65 -3.21 -14.40
CA MET A 281 -3.00 -1.92 -13.81
C MET A 281 -4.03 -2.06 -12.71
N GLY A 282 -4.20 -1.00 -11.94
CA GLY A 282 -5.23 -0.89 -10.91
C GLY A 282 -4.88 -1.52 -9.59
N ALA A 283 -5.80 -1.41 -8.65
CA ALA A 283 -5.76 -2.01 -7.32
C ALA A 283 -7.17 -1.98 -6.70
N MET A 284 -7.45 -2.87 -5.75
CA MET A 284 -8.66 -2.86 -4.91
C MET A 284 -9.97 -2.68 -5.71
N ALA A 285 -10.22 -3.58 -6.66
CA ALA A 285 -11.40 -3.53 -7.55
C ALA A 285 -12.75 -3.43 -6.82
N ASP A 286 -12.84 -3.96 -5.59
CA ASP A 286 -14.07 -3.90 -4.77
C ASP A 286 -14.55 -2.47 -4.44
N LEU A 287 -13.64 -1.51 -4.51
CA LEU A 287 -13.91 -0.11 -4.16
C LEU A 287 -14.11 0.78 -5.40
N ILE A 288 -14.31 0.17 -6.57
CA ILE A 288 -14.39 0.87 -7.85
C ILE A 288 -15.63 0.43 -8.62
N PRO A 289 -16.42 1.36 -9.18
CA PRO A 289 -17.54 1.01 -10.05
C PRO A 289 -17.08 0.15 -11.23
N MET A 290 -17.77 -0.97 -11.49
CA MET A 290 -17.42 -1.91 -12.56
C MET A 290 -17.32 -1.23 -13.94
N LYS A 291 -18.16 -0.23 -14.19
CA LYS A 291 -18.13 0.58 -15.41
C LYS A 291 -16.77 1.26 -15.61
N GLN A 292 -16.19 1.83 -14.57
CA GLN A 292 -14.88 2.51 -14.64
C GLN A 292 -13.76 1.50 -14.92
N ILE A 293 -13.82 0.29 -14.34
CA ILE A 293 -12.86 -0.78 -14.63
C ILE A 293 -12.96 -1.21 -16.10
N THR A 294 -14.17 -1.41 -16.61
CA THR A 294 -14.40 -1.74 -18.02
C THR A 294 -13.85 -0.65 -18.95
N GLU A 295 -14.11 0.61 -18.63
CA GLU A 295 -13.71 1.75 -19.46
C GLU A 295 -12.18 1.91 -19.47
N ILE A 296 -11.51 1.90 -18.33
CA ILE A 296 -10.05 2.06 -18.28
C ILE A 296 -9.32 0.86 -18.92
N THR A 297 -9.84 -0.38 -18.76
CA THR A 297 -9.27 -1.57 -19.40
C THR A 297 -9.41 -1.53 -20.91
N THR A 298 -10.44 -0.87 -21.42
CA THR A 298 -10.65 -0.64 -22.84
C THR A 298 -9.73 0.45 -23.39
N LEU A 299 -9.62 1.58 -22.67
CA LEU A 299 -8.80 2.72 -23.08
C LEU A 299 -7.29 2.38 -23.10
N LEU A 300 -6.83 1.62 -22.14
CA LEU A 300 -5.41 1.26 -22.02
C LEU A 300 -5.08 -0.13 -22.60
N ASP A 301 -6.05 -0.84 -23.14
CA ASP A 301 -5.93 -2.21 -23.65
C ASP A 301 -5.15 -3.14 -22.69
N THR A 302 -5.44 -3.02 -21.38
CA THR A 302 -4.67 -3.65 -20.29
C THR A 302 -5.61 -4.29 -19.28
N PRO A 303 -5.29 -5.48 -18.73
CA PRO A 303 -6.09 -6.11 -17.69
C PRO A 303 -5.99 -5.35 -16.36
N TYR A 304 -7.04 -5.46 -15.54
CA TYR A 304 -7.12 -4.84 -14.20
C TYR A 304 -6.82 -5.85 -13.09
N LEU A 305 -5.94 -5.49 -12.18
CA LEU A 305 -5.59 -6.33 -11.03
C LEU A 305 -6.62 -6.21 -9.91
N ASN A 306 -7.30 -7.29 -9.59
CA ASN A 306 -8.20 -7.37 -8.43
C ASN A 306 -7.39 -7.71 -7.17
N SER A 307 -6.59 -6.75 -6.69
CA SER A 307 -5.65 -6.96 -5.59
C SER A 307 -6.29 -6.90 -4.21
N PHE A 308 -5.77 -7.72 -3.31
CA PHE A 308 -6.02 -7.65 -1.87
C PHE A 308 -4.75 -8.05 -1.11
N GLY A 309 -4.11 -7.06 -0.51
CA GLY A 309 -2.91 -7.18 0.30
C GLY A 309 -2.79 -6.01 1.28
N SER A 310 -1.71 -5.98 2.03
CA SER A 310 -1.46 -4.94 3.04
C SER A 310 0.04 -4.64 3.14
N THR A 311 0.40 -3.60 3.88
CA THR A 311 1.82 -3.31 4.18
C THR A 311 2.51 -4.51 4.82
N GLU A 312 1.78 -5.28 5.61
CA GLU A 312 2.26 -6.44 6.36
C GLU A 312 2.50 -7.66 5.46
N THR A 313 1.73 -7.80 4.39
CA THR A 313 1.76 -9.00 3.53
C THR A 313 2.40 -8.76 2.17
N GLY A 314 2.49 -7.51 1.73
CA GLY A 314 2.73 -7.18 0.33
C GLY A 314 1.46 -7.37 -0.51
N MET A 315 1.62 -7.84 -1.74
CA MET A 315 0.49 -8.15 -2.64
C MET A 315 -0.34 -9.36 -2.20
N PRO A 316 0.23 -10.46 -1.64
CA PRO A 316 -0.57 -11.51 -1.01
C PRO A 316 -1.45 -10.95 0.13
N PRO A 317 -2.55 -11.62 0.50
CA PRO A 317 -2.84 -13.04 0.22
C PRO A 317 -3.75 -13.31 -0.98
N ALA A 318 -4.41 -12.32 -1.58
CA ALA A 318 -5.45 -12.58 -2.57
C ALA A 318 -5.38 -11.59 -3.75
N SER A 319 -4.25 -11.58 -4.43
CA SER A 319 -3.96 -10.75 -5.61
C SER A 319 -3.53 -11.59 -6.83
N GLY A 320 -3.91 -12.89 -6.89
CA GLY A 320 -3.67 -13.75 -8.05
C GLY A 320 -4.70 -13.52 -9.18
N GLY A 321 -5.78 -12.77 -8.93
CA GLY A 321 -6.87 -12.57 -9.87
C GLY A 321 -6.71 -11.33 -10.75
N ILE A 322 -6.88 -11.53 -12.07
CA ILE A 322 -6.85 -10.46 -13.08
C ILE A 322 -8.21 -10.38 -13.76
N ILE A 323 -8.80 -9.20 -13.78
CA ILE A 323 -10.00 -8.90 -14.57
C ILE A 323 -9.55 -8.62 -16.00
N SER A 324 -10.04 -9.43 -16.95
CA SER A 324 -9.70 -9.30 -18.36
C SER A 324 -10.13 -7.95 -18.92
N LYS A 325 -9.42 -7.48 -19.95
CA LYS A 325 -9.75 -6.24 -20.64
C LYS A 325 -11.09 -6.35 -21.38
N LYS A 326 -11.82 -5.23 -21.47
CA LYS A 326 -13.08 -5.08 -22.26
C LYS A 326 -14.26 -5.92 -21.74
N VAL A 327 -14.16 -6.51 -20.55
CA VAL A 327 -15.25 -7.32 -19.97
C VAL A 327 -16.20 -6.40 -19.19
N LYS A 328 -17.51 -6.54 -19.44
CA LYS A 328 -18.56 -5.74 -18.78
C LYS A 328 -19.04 -6.37 -17.47
N ASN A 329 -19.12 -7.70 -17.44
CA ASN A 329 -19.57 -8.46 -16.28
C ASN A 329 -18.43 -9.37 -15.80
N PHE A 330 -17.95 -9.16 -14.59
CA PHE A 330 -16.88 -9.94 -13.98
C PHE A 330 -17.11 -10.12 -12.48
N SER A 331 -16.55 -11.17 -11.93
CA SER A 331 -16.58 -11.40 -10.49
C SER A 331 -15.53 -10.53 -9.80
N LEU A 332 -15.87 -10.03 -8.61
CA LEU A 332 -14.91 -9.39 -7.70
C LEU A 332 -14.30 -10.39 -6.72
N SER A 333 -14.69 -11.66 -6.77
CA SER A 333 -14.04 -12.74 -6.01
C SER A 333 -12.56 -12.80 -6.38
N LYS A 334 -11.72 -12.98 -5.38
CA LYS A 334 -10.27 -12.91 -5.51
C LYS A 334 -9.67 -14.31 -5.64
N ILE A 335 -8.55 -14.39 -6.31
CA ILE A 335 -7.75 -15.62 -6.39
C ILE A 335 -6.64 -15.51 -5.35
N GLN A 336 -6.46 -16.58 -4.56
CA GLN A 336 -5.36 -16.68 -3.62
C GLN A 336 -4.02 -16.49 -4.35
N SER A 337 -3.16 -15.67 -3.78
CA SER A 337 -1.82 -15.40 -4.31
C SER A 337 -0.92 -16.61 -4.20
N SER A 338 0.01 -16.75 -5.15
CA SER A 338 1.17 -17.64 -5.01
C SER A 338 2.06 -17.19 -3.85
N PHE A 339 2.97 -18.06 -3.38
CA PHE A 339 3.93 -17.79 -2.30
C PHE A 339 3.30 -17.45 -0.94
N CYS A 340 2.05 -17.80 -0.71
CA CYS A 340 1.42 -17.71 0.61
C CYS A 340 0.42 -18.83 0.84
N GLU A 341 0.26 -19.19 2.10
CA GLU A 341 -0.82 -20.03 2.58
C GLU A 341 -1.87 -19.15 3.24
N VAL A 342 -3.14 -19.48 3.05
CA VAL A 342 -4.27 -18.74 3.57
C VAL A 342 -5.26 -19.69 4.22
N ILE A 343 -5.57 -19.45 5.49
CA ILE A 343 -6.71 -20.04 6.18
C ILE A 343 -7.68 -18.95 6.63
N LEU A 344 -8.94 -19.30 6.74
CA LEU A 344 -9.96 -18.47 7.35
C LEU A 344 -10.26 -19.03 8.74
N VAL A 345 -10.25 -18.19 9.77
CA VAL A 345 -10.39 -18.61 11.16
C VAL A 345 -11.66 -18.03 11.76
N ASN A 346 -12.53 -18.89 12.28
CA ASN A 346 -13.70 -18.52 13.03
C ASN A 346 -13.70 -19.29 14.36
N ASN A 347 -13.87 -18.60 15.49
CA ASN A 347 -13.88 -19.20 16.83
C ASN A 347 -12.67 -20.13 17.08
N ASN A 348 -11.47 -19.69 16.71
CA ASN A 348 -10.19 -20.43 16.80
C ASN A 348 -10.14 -21.76 16.02
N LYS A 349 -11.06 -21.99 15.09
CA LYS A 349 -11.08 -23.15 14.18
C LYS A 349 -11.00 -22.65 12.73
N VAL A 350 -10.54 -23.51 11.83
CA VAL A 350 -10.63 -23.22 10.39
C VAL A 350 -12.10 -23.14 10.01
N ALA A 351 -12.49 -22.06 9.34
CA ALA A 351 -13.85 -21.84 8.88
C ALA A 351 -14.22 -22.82 7.77
N GLU A 352 -15.44 -23.31 7.77
CA GLU A 352 -15.99 -24.16 6.72
C GLU A 352 -16.15 -23.38 5.42
N LEU A 353 -16.14 -24.09 4.29
CA LEU A 353 -16.42 -23.51 2.97
C LEU A 353 -17.78 -22.78 2.98
N GLY A 354 -17.82 -21.62 2.38
CA GLY A 354 -19.03 -20.80 2.35
C GLY A 354 -19.30 -19.99 3.62
N THR A 355 -18.52 -20.17 4.69
CA THR A 355 -18.63 -19.37 5.93
C THR A 355 -17.55 -18.29 5.99
N SER A 356 -17.84 -17.20 6.71
CA SER A 356 -16.87 -16.11 6.89
C SER A 356 -15.90 -16.41 8.03
N GLY A 357 -14.62 -16.10 7.84
CA GLY A 357 -13.60 -16.19 8.86
C GLY A 357 -12.54 -15.10 8.73
N GLU A 358 -11.80 -14.86 9.81
CA GLU A 358 -10.66 -13.94 9.80
C GLU A 358 -9.54 -14.52 8.92
N CYS A 359 -9.07 -13.73 7.96
CA CYS A 359 -7.97 -14.12 7.08
C CYS A 359 -6.66 -14.21 7.88
N ALA A 360 -6.07 -15.39 7.90
CA ALA A 360 -4.77 -15.66 8.48
C ALA A 360 -3.80 -16.16 7.41
N VAL A 361 -2.60 -15.61 7.39
CA VAL A 361 -1.63 -15.77 6.30
C VAL A 361 -0.30 -16.29 6.83
N ARG A 362 0.34 -17.15 6.04
CA ARG A 362 1.71 -17.64 6.27
C ARG A 362 2.48 -17.61 4.95
N GLY A 363 3.73 -17.19 4.97
CA GLY A 363 4.58 -17.20 3.78
C GLY A 363 5.74 -16.19 3.83
N PRO A 364 6.65 -16.27 2.86
CA PRO A 364 7.89 -15.51 2.85
C PRO A 364 7.70 -14.01 2.57
N THR A 365 6.54 -13.58 2.09
CA THR A 365 6.23 -12.16 1.80
C THR A 365 5.85 -11.35 3.04
N LEU A 366 5.57 -12.03 4.16
CA LEU A 366 5.15 -11.38 5.40
C LEU A 366 6.26 -10.50 5.99
N PHE A 367 5.83 -9.40 6.58
CA PHE A 367 6.69 -8.55 7.38
C PHE A 367 7.23 -9.26 8.64
N SER A 368 8.21 -8.67 9.31
CA SER A 368 8.83 -9.25 10.52
C SER A 368 8.25 -8.64 11.82
N GLY A 369 6.95 -8.34 11.81
CA GLY A 369 6.23 -7.74 12.94
C GLY A 369 6.36 -6.21 13.02
N TYR A 370 5.69 -5.61 14.01
CA TYR A 370 5.74 -4.17 14.24
C TYR A 370 6.89 -3.79 15.16
N TRP A 371 7.48 -2.64 14.91
CA TRP A 371 8.60 -2.09 15.68
C TRP A 371 8.13 -1.69 17.07
N LYS A 372 8.77 -2.23 18.14
CA LYS A 372 8.45 -1.96 19.55
C LYS A 372 6.96 -2.09 19.89
N ALA A 373 6.31 -3.12 19.40
CA ALA A 373 4.88 -3.37 19.62
C ALA A 373 4.63 -4.84 19.97
N GLU A 374 5.28 -5.33 21.03
CA GLU A 374 5.30 -6.74 21.42
C GLU A 374 3.89 -7.29 21.66
N SER A 375 3.04 -6.58 22.39
CA SER A 375 1.66 -6.99 22.64
C SER A 375 0.82 -7.13 21.35
N THR A 376 1.02 -6.21 20.41
CA THR A 376 0.37 -6.30 19.09
C THR A 376 0.92 -7.49 18.30
N ASN A 377 2.24 -7.70 18.31
CA ASN A 377 2.86 -8.82 17.61
C ASN A 377 2.36 -10.17 18.16
N LEU A 378 2.28 -10.34 19.47
CA LEU A 378 1.74 -11.55 20.10
C LEU A 378 0.27 -11.78 19.77
N LYS A 379 -0.52 -10.71 19.66
CA LYS A 379 -1.92 -10.79 19.27
C LYS A 379 -2.10 -11.16 17.80
N ASP A 380 -1.34 -10.53 16.91
CA ASP A 380 -1.54 -10.66 15.47
C ASP A 380 -0.80 -11.88 14.89
N PHE A 381 0.35 -12.30 15.48
CA PHE A 381 1.03 -13.55 15.17
C PHE A 381 0.69 -14.62 16.20
N ARG A 382 -0.21 -15.52 15.87
CA ARG A 382 -0.62 -16.62 16.76
C ARG A 382 -0.79 -17.92 16.00
N ASN A 383 -0.50 -19.03 16.66
CA ASN A 383 -0.61 -20.38 16.10
C ASN A 383 0.14 -20.57 14.76
N GLY A 384 1.27 -19.84 14.58
CA GLY A 384 2.07 -19.91 13.35
C GLY A 384 1.51 -19.12 12.16
N TRP A 385 0.51 -18.26 12.37
CA TRP A 385 -0.15 -17.46 11.35
C TRP A 385 -0.18 -15.97 11.71
N PHE A 386 -0.08 -15.11 10.69
CA PHE A 386 -0.37 -13.69 10.82
C PHE A 386 -1.86 -13.44 10.54
N HIS A 387 -2.57 -12.93 11.53
CA HIS A 387 -3.98 -12.59 11.45
C HIS A 387 -4.17 -11.13 11.02
N MET A 388 -4.77 -10.93 9.85
CA MET A 388 -4.85 -9.61 9.21
C MET A 388 -5.92 -8.70 9.82
N GLY A 389 -6.90 -9.28 10.52
CA GLY A 389 -8.09 -8.54 10.98
C GLY A 389 -9.07 -8.23 9.85
N ASP A 390 -8.91 -8.87 8.70
CA ASP A 390 -9.84 -8.83 7.57
C ASP A 390 -10.68 -10.10 7.56
N MET A 391 -12.00 -9.95 7.36
CA MET A 391 -12.94 -11.06 7.22
C MET A 391 -13.08 -11.40 5.75
N MET A 392 -12.93 -12.67 5.43
CA MET A 392 -13.12 -13.21 4.08
C MET A 392 -14.01 -14.45 4.13
N LYS A 393 -14.55 -14.82 2.97
CA LYS A 393 -15.30 -16.04 2.75
C LYS A 393 -14.64 -16.82 1.63
N ARG A 394 -14.38 -18.12 1.83
CA ARG A 394 -13.87 -19.01 0.78
C ARG A 394 -15.03 -19.70 0.09
N ASN A 395 -15.15 -19.49 -1.20
CA ASN A 395 -16.18 -20.11 -2.03
C ASN A 395 -15.83 -21.57 -2.38
N ILE A 396 -16.82 -22.33 -2.84
CA ILE A 396 -16.65 -23.75 -3.24
C ILE A 396 -15.61 -23.90 -4.35
N ASN A 397 -15.53 -22.94 -5.27
CA ASN A 397 -14.52 -22.90 -6.35
C ASN A 397 -13.13 -22.45 -5.89
N GLY A 398 -12.90 -22.27 -4.59
CA GLY A 398 -11.62 -21.87 -4.00
C GLY A 398 -11.34 -20.35 -4.00
N THR A 399 -12.16 -19.54 -4.67
CA THR A 399 -12.00 -18.07 -4.65
C THR A 399 -12.33 -17.48 -3.28
N LEU A 400 -11.86 -16.26 -3.03
CA LEU A 400 -12.00 -15.56 -1.77
C LEU A 400 -12.80 -14.26 -1.99
N ASP A 401 -13.87 -14.10 -1.23
CA ASP A 401 -14.61 -12.85 -1.19
C ASP A 401 -14.17 -12.04 0.03
N PHE A 402 -13.79 -10.79 -0.20
CA PHE A 402 -13.61 -9.84 0.88
C PHE A 402 -14.97 -9.48 1.47
N VAL A 403 -15.14 -9.72 2.77
CA VAL A 403 -16.38 -9.42 3.49
C VAL A 403 -16.31 -8.04 4.13
N ASP A 404 -15.36 -7.83 5.05
CA ASP A 404 -15.08 -6.51 5.67
C ASP A 404 -13.87 -6.61 6.62
N ARG A 405 -13.58 -5.50 7.29
CA ARG A 405 -12.66 -5.46 8.43
C ARG A 405 -13.37 -5.92 9.71
N LYS A 406 -12.76 -6.84 10.45
CA LYS A 406 -13.28 -7.34 11.73
C LYS A 406 -13.66 -6.22 12.72
N LYS A 407 -12.91 -5.13 12.73
CA LYS A 407 -13.14 -3.96 13.59
C LYS A 407 -14.34 -3.10 13.20
N TYR A 408 -14.84 -3.21 11.96
CA TYR A 408 -15.99 -2.46 11.46
C TYR A 408 -17.30 -3.24 11.57
N LEU A 409 -17.21 -4.49 12.01
CA LEU A 409 -18.37 -5.33 12.23
C LEU A 409 -19.39 -4.63 13.12
N ILE A 410 -20.63 -4.57 12.67
CA ILE A 410 -21.77 -4.02 13.38
C ILE A 410 -22.52 -5.21 14.00
N LYS A 411 -22.70 -5.18 15.32
CA LYS A 411 -23.43 -6.23 16.06
C LYS A 411 -24.85 -5.76 16.33
N SER A 412 -25.79 -6.19 15.52
CA SER A 412 -27.20 -5.78 15.58
C SER A 412 -28.10 -6.94 16.00
N GLY A 413 -28.65 -6.89 17.19
CA GLY A 413 -29.58 -7.92 17.68
C GLY A 413 -29.01 -9.35 17.70
N GLY A 414 -27.71 -9.50 17.93
CA GLY A 414 -26.99 -10.78 17.87
C GLY A 414 -26.46 -11.17 16.49
N GLU A 415 -26.84 -10.45 15.43
CA GLU A 415 -26.42 -10.68 14.08
C GLU A 415 -25.18 -9.84 13.72
N ASN A 416 -24.33 -10.37 12.84
CA ASN A 416 -23.16 -9.69 12.33
C ASN A 416 -23.48 -9.01 10.99
N ILE A 417 -23.34 -7.69 10.95
CA ILE A 417 -23.51 -6.89 9.72
C ILE A 417 -22.16 -6.36 9.29
N TYR A 418 -21.82 -6.58 8.04
CA TYR A 418 -20.58 -6.11 7.42
C TYR A 418 -20.88 -4.87 6.57
N PRO A 419 -20.40 -3.67 6.95
CA PRO A 419 -20.59 -2.43 6.20
C PRO A 419 -20.36 -2.56 4.69
N ALA A 420 -19.28 -3.23 4.29
CA ALA A 420 -18.90 -3.37 2.89
C ALA A 420 -19.97 -4.09 2.03
N GLU A 421 -20.81 -4.95 2.61
CA GLU A 421 -21.92 -5.59 1.91
C GLU A 421 -22.96 -4.55 1.49
N ILE A 422 -23.31 -3.65 2.40
CA ILE A 422 -24.29 -2.59 2.17
C ILE A 422 -23.72 -1.54 1.21
N GLU A 423 -22.45 -1.14 1.40
CA GLU A 423 -21.75 -0.17 0.56
C GLU A 423 -21.71 -0.62 -0.90
N ARG A 424 -21.45 -1.90 -1.14
CA ARG A 424 -21.42 -2.48 -2.49
C ARG A 424 -22.76 -2.34 -3.19
N ILE A 425 -23.87 -2.55 -2.47
CA ILE A 425 -25.22 -2.39 -3.00
C ILE A 425 -25.51 -0.93 -3.32
N LEU A 426 -25.16 -0.01 -2.43
CA LEU A 426 -25.36 1.42 -2.67
C LEU A 426 -24.52 1.92 -3.86
N LEU A 427 -23.27 1.48 -3.98
CA LEU A 427 -22.36 1.80 -5.09
C LEU A 427 -22.79 1.21 -6.44
N SER A 428 -23.67 0.22 -6.46
CA SER A 428 -24.22 -0.31 -7.73
C SER A 428 -25.18 0.67 -8.40
N HIS A 429 -25.69 1.68 -7.66
CA HIS A 429 -26.55 2.70 -8.23
C HIS A 429 -25.73 3.77 -8.98
N LYS A 430 -26.10 4.03 -10.24
CA LYS A 430 -25.33 4.90 -11.17
C LYS A 430 -25.04 6.32 -10.70
N ASN A 431 -25.84 6.85 -9.78
CA ASN A 431 -25.72 8.23 -9.28
C ASN A 431 -24.93 8.30 -7.95
N VAL A 432 -24.48 7.17 -7.39
CA VAL A 432 -23.68 7.12 -6.17
C VAL A 432 -22.22 7.05 -6.55
N SER A 433 -21.46 8.09 -6.17
CA SER A 433 -20.01 8.13 -6.37
C SER A 433 -19.25 7.50 -5.21
N GLU A 434 -19.82 7.59 -3.98
CA GLU A 434 -19.22 7.00 -2.79
C GLU A 434 -20.29 6.56 -1.78
N ALA A 435 -20.02 5.48 -1.05
CA ALA A 435 -20.87 4.97 0.01
C ALA A 435 -20.02 4.49 1.18
N ILE A 436 -20.40 4.90 2.38
CA ILE A 436 -19.73 4.55 3.63
C ILE A 436 -20.82 4.16 4.61
N VAL A 437 -20.69 2.96 5.20
CA VAL A 437 -21.63 2.49 6.23
C VAL A 437 -20.86 2.40 7.55
N VAL A 438 -21.43 2.97 8.57
CA VAL A 438 -20.90 2.94 9.93
C VAL A 438 -21.99 2.51 10.91
N LYS A 439 -21.58 2.22 12.13
CA LYS A 439 -22.50 1.86 13.20
C LYS A 439 -23.02 3.09 13.94
N ILE A 440 -24.26 3.00 14.36
CA ILE A 440 -24.86 3.92 15.31
C ILE A 440 -25.47 3.12 16.47
N LYS A 441 -25.50 3.68 17.68
CA LYS A 441 -26.17 3.05 18.83
C LYS A 441 -27.65 2.88 18.55
N SER A 442 -28.21 1.74 18.91
CA SER A 442 -29.64 1.46 18.82
C SER A 442 -30.14 0.93 20.16
N LYS A 443 -31.18 1.53 20.72
CA LYS A 443 -31.78 1.09 21.97
C LYS A 443 -32.35 -0.34 21.85
N LYS A 444 -32.86 -0.69 20.66
CA LYS A 444 -33.50 -1.99 20.41
C LYS A 444 -32.47 -3.08 20.04
N TRP A 445 -31.45 -2.76 19.27
CA TRP A 445 -30.58 -3.74 18.65
C TRP A 445 -29.13 -3.69 19.13
N GLY A 446 -28.77 -2.74 20.03
CA GLY A 446 -27.42 -2.45 20.46
C GLY A 446 -26.68 -1.57 19.46
N GLU A 447 -26.45 -2.07 18.26
CA GLU A 447 -25.90 -1.31 17.13
C GLU A 447 -26.80 -1.46 15.90
N SER A 448 -26.82 -0.46 15.02
CA SER A 448 -27.51 -0.49 13.71
C SER A 448 -26.66 0.16 12.63
N PRO A 449 -26.76 -0.27 11.37
CA PRO A 449 -26.03 0.35 10.26
C PRO A 449 -26.71 1.66 9.84
N ILE A 450 -25.90 2.70 9.57
CA ILE A 450 -26.33 3.93 8.90
C ILE A 450 -25.42 4.18 7.71
N ALA A 451 -25.99 4.63 6.59
CA ALA A 451 -25.25 4.89 5.36
C ALA A 451 -25.03 6.38 5.13
N ILE A 452 -23.85 6.73 4.65
CA ILE A 452 -23.47 8.05 4.16
C ILE A 452 -23.06 7.87 2.70
N ILE A 453 -23.61 8.67 1.80
CA ILE A 453 -23.33 8.59 0.38
C ILE A 453 -22.94 9.95 -0.20
N SER A 454 -22.21 9.95 -1.30
CA SER A 454 -22.03 11.11 -2.17
C SER A 454 -22.69 10.86 -3.52
N ILE A 455 -23.35 11.90 -4.04
CA ILE A 455 -24.08 11.88 -5.31
C ILE A 455 -23.71 13.08 -6.17
N GLY A 456 -23.70 12.88 -7.50
CA GLY A 456 -23.30 13.93 -8.45
C GLY A 456 -24.30 15.09 -8.59
N ASN A 457 -25.59 14.89 -8.25
CA ASN A 457 -26.62 15.93 -8.34
C ASN A 457 -27.47 15.97 -7.08
N PHE A 458 -27.27 16.98 -6.25
CA PHE A 458 -27.98 17.16 -4.98
C PHE A 458 -29.47 17.52 -5.16
N LEU A 459 -29.88 18.08 -6.31
CA LEU A 459 -31.28 18.41 -6.59
C LEU A 459 -32.19 17.16 -6.65
N GLU A 460 -31.61 16.01 -6.96
CA GLU A 460 -32.34 14.73 -7.01
C GLU A 460 -32.21 13.88 -5.73
N LYS A 461 -31.66 14.45 -4.65
CA LYS A 461 -31.34 13.75 -3.39
C LYS A 461 -32.46 12.85 -2.91
N ASP A 462 -33.66 13.36 -2.74
CA ASP A 462 -34.78 12.62 -2.15
C ASP A 462 -35.26 11.47 -3.06
N VAL A 463 -35.22 11.68 -4.36
CA VAL A 463 -35.56 10.65 -5.36
C VAL A 463 -34.53 9.52 -5.33
N ILE A 464 -33.23 9.88 -5.25
CA ILE A 464 -32.14 8.91 -5.18
C ILE A 464 -32.23 8.13 -3.88
N ILE A 465 -32.42 8.76 -2.72
CA ILE A 465 -32.59 8.09 -1.43
C ILE A 465 -33.74 7.09 -1.46
N LYS A 466 -34.90 7.45 -2.02
CA LYS A 466 -36.05 6.52 -2.16
C LYS A 466 -35.69 5.29 -3.00
N LYS A 467 -34.98 5.48 -4.11
CA LYS A 467 -34.50 4.38 -4.97
C LYS A 467 -33.51 3.49 -4.24
N LEU A 468 -32.57 4.07 -3.50
CA LEU A 468 -31.57 3.33 -2.72
C LEU A 468 -32.20 2.53 -1.57
N LYS A 469 -33.17 3.12 -0.85
CA LYS A 469 -33.93 2.40 0.18
C LYS A 469 -34.69 1.20 -0.42
N LYS A 470 -35.27 1.37 -1.61
CA LYS A 470 -35.93 0.24 -2.34
C LYS A 470 -34.89 -0.81 -2.75
N LEU A 471 -33.73 -0.40 -3.27
CA LEU A 471 -32.64 -1.30 -3.66
C LEU A 471 -32.12 -2.12 -2.46
N CYS A 472 -31.89 -1.46 -1.32
CA CYS A 472 -31.50 -2.15 -0.09
C CYS A 472 -32.54 -3.16 0.37
N ARG A 473 -33.83 -2.82 0.31
CA ARG A 473 -34.93 -3.75 0.67
C ARG A 473 -35.00 -4.99 -0.21
N SER A 474 -34.71 -4.85 -1.51
CA SER A 474 -34.74 -5.99 -2.44
C SER A 474 -33.48 -6.86 -2.39
N SER A 475 -32.36 -6.34 -1.85
CA SER A 475 -31.06 -6.99 -1.95
C SER A 475 -30.49 -7.43 -0.59
N LEU A 476 -31.02 -6.92 0.53
CA LEU A 476 -30.50 -7.15 1.88
C LEU A 476 -31.56 -7.74 2.80
N ALA A 477 -31.14 -8.61 3.70
CA ALA A 477 -31.98 -9.02 4.83
C ALA A 477 -32.38 -7.80 5.68
N GLY A 478 -33.56 -7.86 6.31
CA GLY A 478 -34.13 -6.70 7.01
C GLY A 478 -33.21 -6.05 8.04
N TYR A 479 -32.49 -6.86 8.83
CA TYR A 479 -31.56 -6.37 9.85
C TYR A 479 -30.30 -5.71 9.28
N LYS A 480 -29.95 -5.98 8.02
CA LYS A 480 -28.81 -5.36 7.31
C LYS A 480 -29.15 -4.03 6.65
N GLN A 481 -30.42 -3.68 6.54
CA GLN A 481 -30.81 -2.44 5.88
C GLN A 481 -30.38 -1.25 6.74
N PRO A 482 -29.75 -0.22 6.13
CA PRO A 482 -29.37 0.96 6.88
C PRO A 482 -30.62 1.66 7.44
N VAL A 483 -30.55 2.10 8.70
CA VAL A 483 -31.65 2.80 9.37
C VAL A 483 -31.95 4.13 8.67
N ASP A 484 -30.89 4.77 8.12
CA ASP A 484 -31.06 5.92 7.23
C ASP A 484 -29.91 6.03 6.21
N ILE A 485 -30.12 6.87 5.19
CA ILE A 485 -29.14 7.18 4.14
C ILE A 485 -28.96 8.69 4.09
N LEU A 486 -27.78 9.17 4.48
CA LEU A 486 -27.42 10.57 4.50
C LEU A 486 -26.60 10.93 3.26
N VAL A 487 -26.81 12.14 2.73
CA VAL A 487 -26.06 12.63 1.57
C VAL A 487 -25.13 13.76 2.01
N ILE A 488 -23.85 13.63 1.66
CA ILE A 488 -22.83 14.66 1.91
C ILE A 488 -21.98 14.89 0.63
N ASN A 489 -21.22 15.99 0.60
CA ASN A 489 -20.25 16.20 -0.47
C ASN A 489 -19.08 15.23 -0.32
N GLU A 490 -18.55 14.76 -1.42
CA GLU A 490 -17.39 13.87 -1.44
C GLU A 490 -16.16 14.47 -0.76
N THR A 491 -15.99 15.79 -0.86
CA THR A 491 -14.91 16.57 -0.21
C THR A 491 -14.99 16.57 1.31
N ASP A 492 -16.17 16.37 1.87
CA ASP A 492 -16.41 16.42 3.31
C ASP A 492 -16.17 15.05 3.99
N ILE A 493 -15.92 14.00 3.19
CA ILE A 493 -15.63 12.66 3.70
C ILE A 493 -14.23 12.62 4.34
N PRO A 494 -14.11 12.31 5.63
CA PRO A 494 -12.83 12.22 6.31
C PRO A 494 -11.94 11.12 5.71
N ARG A 495 -10.76 11.51 5.22
CA ARG A 495 -9.79 10.59 4.62
C ARG A 495 -8.44 10.66 5.29
N SER A 496 -7.76 9.53 5.31
CA SER A 496 -6.35 9.48 5.68
C SER A 496 -5.47 10.15 4.63
N THR A 497 -4.22 10.40 4.98
CA THR A 497 -3.21 10.93 4.06
C THR A 497 -2.95 10.07 2.82
N THR A 498 -3.41 8.81 2.83
CA THR A 498 -3.36 7.87 1.68
C THR A 498 -4.68 7.79 0.92
N GLY A 499 -5.67 8.65 1.24
CA GLY A 499 -6.97 8.69 0.59
C GLY A 499 -8.00 7.69 1.14
N LYS A 500 -7.66 6.86 2.12
CA LYS A 500 -8.59 5.90 2.72
C LYS A 500 -9.56 6.59 3.67
N VAL A 501 -10.85 6.24 3.58
CA VAL A 501 -11.89 6.74 4.49
C VAL A 501 -11.56 6.38 5.94
N GLN A 502 -11.67 7.37 6.82
CA GLN A 502 -11.46 7.24 8.26
C GLN A 502 -12.81 7.12 8.97
N ARG A 503 -13.36 5.89 9.01
CA ARG A 503 -14.72 5.61 9.52
C ARG A 503 -14.99 6.13 10.93
N HIS A 504 -14.01 6.15 11.82
CA HIS A 504 -14.18 6.70 13.16
C HIS A 504 -14.49 8.21 13.15
N PHE A 505 -13.86 8.97 12.25
CA PHE A 505 -14.22 10.38 12.07
C PHE A 505 -15.58 10.55 11.38
N VAL A 506 -15.98 9.60 10.54
CA VAL A 506 -17.35 9.57 9.99
C VAL A 506 -18.37 9.31 11.10
N GLU A 507 -18.09 8.39 12.03
CA GLU A 507 -18.93 8.14 13.22
C GLU A 507 -19.02 9.39 14.11
N ASP A 508 -17.90 10.11 14.32
CA ASP A 508 -17.88 11.35 15.11
C ASP A 508 -18.64 12.48 14.39
N MET A 509 -18.52 12.56 13.06
CA MET A 509 -19.27 13.53 12.24
C MET A 509 -20.80 13.32 12.36
N LEU A 510 -21.26 12.07 12.43
CA LEU A 510 -22.69 11.77 12.65
C LEU A 510 -23.20 12.36 13.95
N LYS A 511 -22.43 12.27 15.03
CA LYS A 511 -22.79 12.85 16.33
C LYS A 511 -22.82 14.37 16.30
N THR A 512 -21.81 14.99 15.69
CA THR A 512 -21.60 16.45 15.73
C THR A 512 -22.49 17.22 14.77
N TYR A 513 -22.61 16.75 13.51
CA TYR A 513 -23.31 17.50 12.45
C TYR A 513 -24.76 17.05 12.25
N PHE A 514 -25.09 15.83 12.63
CA PHE A 514 -26.44 15.28 12.43
C PHE A 514 -27.19 15.04 13.74
N ASN A 515 -26.58 15.36 14.89
CA ASN A 515 -27.13 15.10 16.25
C ASN A 515 -27.61 13.64 16.45
N LEU A 516 -26.96 12.69 15.76
CA LEU A 516 -27.33 11.29 15.77
C LEU A 516 -26.45 10.51 16.77
N GLU A 517 -26.78 10.59 18.06
CA GLU A 517 -26.08 9.77 19.09
C GLU A 517 -26.66 8.36 19.20
N SER A 518 -27.97 8.20 18.95
CA SER A 518 -28.64 6.89 18.97
C SER A 518 -29.89 6.89 18.10
N PHE A 519 -30.26 5.72 17.60
CA PHE A 519 -31.55 5.46 16.93
C PHE A 519 -32.52 4.76 17.89
N ASN A 520 -33.79 5.18 17.89
CA ASN A 520 -34.84 4.60 18.73
C ASN A 520 -35.30 3.25 18.23
#